data_87ce8cb5be8b4722958bbaea3214d459
#
_entry.id   87ce8cb5be8b4722958bbaea3214d459
#
_cell.length_a   1.000
_cell.length_b   1.000
_cell.length_c   1.000
_cell.angle_alpha   90.00
_cell.angle_beta   90.00
_cell.angle_gamma   90.00
#
_symmetry.space_group_name_H-M   'P 1'
#
loop_
_entity.id
_entity.type
_entity.pdbx_description
1 polymer ?
#
loop_
_entity_poly.entity_id
_entity_poly.type
_entity_poly.pdbx_seq_one_letter_code
_entity_poly.pdbx_strand_id
1 'polypeptide(L)'
;CIRDRSIESKWQEKWEQGKKFQPIESDKKFSIVIPPPNVTGSLHMGHALEHSIIDVITRVKRMNGFQTLWLPGTDHAGIITQLLVEKDLEESGVTKHDLGRDNFLSKVWEWKEKSGDNITNQMKSLGMSCDWSRERFTMDEGLSRAVLEVFVSLYENDLIYKGTRMVNWDTKLKSAVSDLEVSSETQSGKLWTIKYKVGEEFLSIATTRPETLLGDTAVAVNPTDERYKHLIGKTIQIPVVNRDVKIIADEYVDKDFGSGCVK
;
A
#
# COMPACT_ATOMS: atom_id res chain seq x y z
N CYS A 1 31.44 -5.15 -31.34
CA CYS A 1 31.24 -4.30 -30.15
C CYS A 1 32.11 -4.81 -29.02
N ILE A 2 33.19 -4.07 -28.76
CA ILE A 2 34.09 -4.41 -27.66
C ILE A 2 33.51 -3.77 -26.39
N ARG A 3 32.60 -4.49 -25.74
CA ARG A 3 32.14 -4.14 -24.41
C ARG A 3 32.99 -4.95 -23.45
N ASP A 4 34.07 -4.35 -22.99
CA ASP A 4 34.96 -4.99 -22.05
C ASP A 4 34.50 -4.62 -20.65
N ARG A 5 33.85 -5.58 -19.95
CA ARG A 5 33.42 -5.43 -18.58
C ARG A 5 34.53 -5.03 -17.60
N SER A 6 35.77 -5.38 -17.92
CA SER A 6 36.95 -4.99 -17.12
C SER A 6 37.16 -3.46 -17.13
N ILE A 7 36.86 -2.80 -18.25
CA ILE A 7 36.93 -1.34 -18.37
C ILE A 7 35.85 -0.68 -17.52
N GLU A 8 34.63 -1.20 -17.58
CA GLU A 8 33.50 -0.69 -16.79
C GLU A 8 33.79 -0.79 -15.28
N SER A 9 34.17 -1.95 -14.80
CA SER A 9 34.54 -2.18 -13.39
C SER A 9 35.68 -1.31 -12.92
N LYS A 10 36.73 -1.16 -13.75
CA LYS A 10 37.90 -0.31 -13.45
C LYS A 10 37.51 1.16 -13.25
N TRP A 11 36.62 1.71 -14.10
CA TRP A 11 36.20 3.10 -13.97
C TRP A 11 35.26 3.30 -12.78
N GLN A 12 34.36 2.38 -12.54
CA GLN A 12 33.48 2.39 -11.39
C GLN A 12 34.27 2.43 -10.09
N GLU A 13 35.25 1.54 -9.93
CA GLU A 13 36.13 1.52 -8.76
C GLU A 13 36.89 2.86 -8.60
N LYS A 14 37.41 3.42 -9.68
CA LYS A 14 38.08 4.73 -9.64
C LYS A 14 37.16 5.87 -9.21
N TRP A 15 35.89 5.86 -9.63
CA TRP A 15 34.94 6.88 -9.24
C TRP A 15 34.56 6.77 -7.78
N GLU A 16 34.37 5.55 -7.26
CA GLU A 16 34.08 5.30 -5.86
C GLU A 16 35.25 5.68 -4.95
N GLN A 17 36.46 5.18 -5.23
CA GLN A 17 37.68 5.50 -4.47
C GLN A 17 37.99 7.00 -4.50
N GLY A 18 37.80 7.63 -5.66
CA GLY A 18 38.00 9.07 -5.84
C GLY A 18 36.86 9.95 -5.34
N LYS A 19 35.79 9.37 -4.77
CA LYS A 19 34.59 10.08 -4.26
C LYS A 19 34.02 11.09 -5.27
N LYS A 20 34.07 10.75 -6.57
CA LYS A 20 33.80 11.69 -7.68
C LYS A 20 32.36 12.19 -7.74
N PHE A 21 31.42 11.49 -7.11
CA PHE A 21 30.01 11.81 -7.12
C PHE A 21 29.51 12.41 -5.81
N GLN A 22 30.38 12.61 -4.85
CA GLN A 22 30.03 13.35 -3.63
C GLN A 22 29.84 14.86 -3.94
N PRO A 23 28.94 15.54 -3.21
CA PRO A 23 28.73 16.97 -3.37
C PRO A 23 30.02 17.77 -3.11
N ILE A 24 30.34 18.67 -4.03
CA ILE A 24 31.43 19.65 -3.86
C ILE A 24 30.79 20.96 -3.45
N GLU A 25 31.36 21.66 -2.46
CA GLU A 25 30.80 22.88 -1.92
C GLU A 25 30.62 23.96 -3.01
N SER A 26 29.44 24.56 -3.06
CA SER A 26 29.08 25.62 -4.00
C SER A 26 27.85 26.37 -3.49
N ASP A 27 27.74 27.67 -3.83
CA ASP A 27 26.56 28.49 -3.52
C ASP A 27 25.31 28.00 -4.28
N LYS A 28 25.51 27.39 -5.45
CA LYS A 28 24.41 26.79 -6.24
C LYS A 28 24.17 25.37 -5.81
N LYS A 29 23.00 25.09 -5.29
CA LYS A 29 22.65 23.75 -4.76
C LYS A 29 21.66 23.04 -5.67
N PHE A 30 21.85 21.73 -5.86
CA PHE A 30 20.91 20.84 -6.54
C PHE A 30 20.90 19.49 -5.86
N SER A 31 19.75 19.02 -5.46
CA SER A 31 19.58 17.67 -4.91
C SER A 31 18.41 16.96 -5.54
N ILE A 32 18.56 15.66 -5.72
CA ILE A 32 17.51 14.78 -6.21
C ILE A 32 17.60 13.44 -5.47
N VAL A 33 16.45 12.88 -5.15
CA VAL A 33 16.33 11.56 -4.54
C VAL A 33 15.95 10.58 -5.65
N ILE A 34 16.56 9.41 -5.65
CA ILE A 34 16.15 8.34 -6.56
C ILE A 34 14.72 7.91 -6.21
N PRO A 35 13.84 7.61 -7.18
CA PRO A 35 12.70 6.75 -6.93
C PRO A 35 13.23 5.36 -6.53
N PRO A 36 13.09 4.95 -5.26
CA PRO A 36 13.83 3.80 -4.76
C PRO A 36 13.23 2.50 -5.32
N PRO A 37 14.02 1.69 -6.05
CA PRO A 37 13.52 0.41 -6.54
C PRO A 37 13.22 -0.55 -5.40
N ASN A 38 12.15 -1.33 -5.59
CA ASN A 38 11.74 -2.37 -4.64
C ASN A 38 12.75 -3.51 -4.59
N VAL A 39 13.03 -4.03 -3.38
CA VAL A 39 13.94 -5.18 -3.19
C VAL A 39 13.28 -6.52 -3.58
N THR A 40 12.62 -6.53 -4.73
CA THR A 40 11.82 -7.67 -5.23
C THR A 40 12.51 -8.51 -6.31
N GLY A 41 13.76 -8.16 -6.67
CA GLY A 41 14.51 -8.93 -7.65
C GLY A 41 15.53 -8.10 -8.42
N SER A 42 15.38 -8.00 -9.74
CA SER A 42 16.28 -7.29 -10.64
C SER A 42 15.63 -6.05 -11.24
N LEU A 43 16.45 -5.08 -11.63
CA LEU A 43 15.99 -3.90 -12.36
C LEU A 43 15.49 -4.32 -13.76
N HIS A 44 14.53 -3.58 -14.29
CA HIS A 44 14.04 -3.71 -15.66
C HIS A 44 14.34 -2.44 -16.47
N MET A 45 14.06 -2.47 -17.79
CA MET A 45 14.37 -1.36 -18.70
C MET A 45 13.72 -0.02 -18.29
N GLY A 46 12.57 -0.04 -17.61
CA GLY A 46 11.95 1.17 -17.07
C GLY A 46 12.83 1.87 -16.04
N HIS A 47 13.40 1.13 -15.10
CA HIS A 47 14.37 1.67 -14.15
C HIS A 47 15.62 2.22 -14.86
N ALA A 48 16.14 1.50 -15.87
CA ALA A 48 17.30 1.96 -16.61
C ALA A 48 17.04 3.30 -17.33
N LEU A 49 15.85 3.46 -17.94
CA LEU A 49 15.46 4.70 -18.60
C LEU A 49 15.34 5.86 -17.59
N GLU A 50 14.60 5.65 -16.50
CA GLU A 50 14.40 6.64 -15.45
C GLU A 50 15.72 7.10 -14.84
N HIS A 51 16.55 6.15 -14.42
CA HIS A 51 17.85 6.44 -13.84
C HIS A 51 18.80 7.15 -14.82
N SER A 52 18.76 6.79 -16.11
CA SER A 52 19.57 7.46 -17.14
C SER A 52 19.16 8.92 -17.33
N ILE A 53 17.86 9.23 -17.30
CA ILE A 53 17.37 10.61 -17.40
C ILE A 53 17.84 11.43 -16.19
N ILE A 54 17.70 10.89 -14.99
CA ILE A 54 18.14 11.56 -13.76
C ILE A 54 19.67 11.75 -13.77
N ASP A 55 20.41 10.76 -14.22
CA ASP A 55 21.88 10.82 -14.29
C ASP A 55 22.36 11.92 -15.25
N VAL A 56 21.72 12.06 -16.40
CA VAL A 56 22.03 13.16 -17.36
C VAL A 56 21.82 14.52 -16.68
N ILE A 57 20.70 14.74 -16.04
CA ILE A 57 20.39 16.00 -15.34
C ILE A 57 21.43 16.26 -14.25
N THR A 58 21.72 15.25 -13.45
CA THR A 58 22.68 15.31 -12.33
C THR A 58 24.09 15.68 -12.83
N ARG A 59 24.55 15.05 -13.92
CA ARG A 59 25.86 15.35 -14.53
C ARG A 59 25.90 16.75 -15.09
N VAL A 60 24.86 17.20 -15.79
CA VAL A 60 24.76 18.57 -16.32
C VAL A 60 24.84 19.59 -15.17
N LYS A 61 24.12 19.38 -14.08
CA LYS A 61 24.18 20.26 -12.91
C LYS A 61 25.58 20.30 -12.30
N ARG A 62 26.23 19.15 -12.17
CA ARG A 62 27.61 19.05 -11.65
C ARG A 62 28.60 19.78 -12.55
N MET A 63 28.49 19.60 -13.86
CA MET A 63 29.32 20.31 -14.86
C MET A 63 29.12 21.83 -14.84
N ASN A 64 27.93 22.30 -14.48
CA ASN A 64 27.61 23.73 -14.33
C ASN A 64 27.99 24.28 -12.94
N GLY A 65 28.76 23.56 -12.15
CA GLY A 65 29.31 24.01 -10.88
C GLY A 65 28.32 24.01 -9.72
N PHE A 66 27.21 23.26 -9.80
CA PHE A 66 26.32 23.08 -8.66
C PHE A 66 26.89 22.09 -7.65
N GLN A 67 26.69 22.35 -6.35
CA GLN A 67 26.79 21.35 -5.31
C GLN A 67 25.67 20.36 -5.51
N THR A 68 25.99 19.21 -6.13
CA THR A 68 25.00 18.28 -6.62
C THR A 68 24.99 17.02 -5.77
N LEU A 69 23.82 16.71 -5.21
CA LEU A 69 23.56 15.46 -4.50
C LEU A 69 22.51 14.65 -5.24
N TRP A 70 22.85 13.45 -5.67
CA TRP A 70 21.89 12.43 -6.04
C TRP A 70 21.92 11.33 -5.01
N LEU A 71 20.84 11.22 -4.23
CA LEU A 71 20.74 10.28 -3.12
C LEU A 71 20.19 8.94 -3.61
N PRO A 72 20.97 7.84 -3.55
CA PRO A 72 20.51 6.51 -3.88
C PRO A 72 19.77 5.83 -2.73
N GLY A 73 19.00 4.80 -3.04
CA GLY A 73 18.35 3.97 -2.05
C GLY A 73 17.49 2.88 -2.65
N THR A 74 16.97 2.02 -1.79
CA THR A 74 16.05 0.92 -2.13
C THR A 74 14.85 0.91 -1.22
N ASP A 75 13.72 0.40 -1.73
CA ASP A 75 12.47 0.27 -0.98
C ASP A 75 12.23 -1.17 -0.52
N HIS A 76 11.75 -1.30 0.72
CA HIS A 76 11.45 -2.60 1.32
C HIS A 76 10.24 -3.31 0.68
N ALA A 77 9.33 -2.57 0.03
CA ALA A 77 8.16 -3.08 -0.68
C ALA A 77 7.33 -4.11 0.12
N GLY A 78 7.28 -3.95 1.41
CA GLY A 78 6.58 -4.71 2.47
C GLY A 78 5.89 -6.00 2.06
N ILE A 79 4.62 -5.92 1.66
CA ILE A 79 3.77 -7.08 1.33
C ILE A 79 4.36 -7.92 0.19
N ILE A 80 4.84 -7.29 -0.88
CA ILE A 80 5.35 -7.99 -2.06
C ILE A 80 6.62 -8.77 -1.71
N THR A 81 7.53 -8.17 -0.96
CA THR A 81 8.75 -8.85 -0.51
C THR A 81 8.43 -10.08 0.35
N GLN A 82 7.45 -9.96 1.26
CA GLN A 82 7.00 -11.10 2.06
C GLN A 82 6.37 -12.20 1.20
N LEU A 83 5.53 -11.86 0.23
CA LEU A 83 4.92 -12.83 -0.69
C LEU A 83 5.97 -13.59 -1.50
N LEU A 84 7.05 -12.94 -1.93
CA LEU A 84 8.14 -13.59 -2.65
C LEU A 84 8.89 -14.59 -1.76
N VAL A 85 9.15 -14.21 -0.50
CA VAL A 85 9.76 -15.11 0.48
C VAL A 85 8.83 -16.27 0.84
N GLU A 86 7.52 -16.03 0.98
CA GLU A 86 6.54 -17.08 1.20
C GLU A 86 6.54 -18.08 0.05
N LYS A 87 6.58 -17.59 -1.19
CA LYS A 87 6.64 -18.47 -2.37
C LYS A 87 7.91 -19.31 -2.43
N ASP A 88 9.07 -18.73 -2.12
CA ASP A 88 10.36 -19.43 -2.05
C ASP A 88 10.34 -20.53 -0.97
N LEU A 89 9.71 -20.27 0.17
CA LEU A 89 9.50 -21.24 1.24
C LEU A 89 8.54 -22.37 0.83
N GLU A 90 7.43 -22.05 0.15
CA GLU A 90 6.46 -23.03 -0.34
C GLU A 90 7.09 -24.03 -1.33
N GLU A 91 8.04 -23.58 -2.17
CA GLU A 91 8.81 -24.47 -3.05
C GLU A 91 9.64 -25.49 -2.26
N SER A 92 10.00 -25.16 -1.02
CA SER A 92 10.68 -26.06 -0.07
C SER A 92 9.71 -26.85 0.83
N GLY A 93 8.39 -26.68 0.64
CA GLY A 93 7.34 -27.35 1.43
C GLY A 93 7.16 -26.80 2.84
N VAL A 94 7.62 -25.57 3.11
CA VAL A 94 7.55 -24.91 4.42
C VAL A 94 6.67 -23.68 4.32
N THR A 95 5.79 -23.48 5.31
CA THR A 95 4.97 -22.27 5.37
C THR A 95 5.53 -21.26 6.38
N LYS A 96 5.15 -19.98 6.25
CA LYS A 96 5.51 -18.97 7.25
C LYS A 96 5.00 -19.29 8.65
N HIS A 97 3.90 -20.04 8.75
CA HIS A 97 3.31 -20.46 10.03
C HIS A 97 4.14 -21.56 10.71
N ASP A 98 4.76 -22.45 9.92
CA ASP A 98 5.64 -23.49 10.43
C ASP A 98 6.93 -22.89 11.00
N LEU A 99 7.45 -21.84 10.37
CA LEU A 99 8.65 -21.13 10.84
C LEU A 99 8.41 -20.28 12.08
N GLY A 100 7.20 -19.74 12.25
CA GLY A 100 6.93 -18.69 13.21
C GLY A 100 7.50 -17.33 12.79
N ARG A 101 7.05 -16.26 13.49
CA ARG A 101 7.31 -14.87 13.09
C ARG A 101 8.80 -14.54 12.98
N ASP A 102 9.59 -14.86 13.99
CA ASP A 102 10.98 -14.41 14.08
C ASP A 102 11.87 -15.04 13.01
N ASN A 103 11.68 -16.34 12.77
CA ASN A 103 12.42 -17.06 11.73
C ASN A 103 11.98 -16.60 10.33
N PHE A 104 10.69 -16.33 10.13
CA PHE A 104 10.19 -15.77 8.87
C PHE A 104 10.79 -14.38 8.60
N LEU A 105 10.81 -13.49 9.60
CA LEU A 105 11.45 -12.18 9.46
C LEU A 105 12.94 -12.30 9.13
N SER A 106 13.65 -13.24 9.74
CA SER A 106 15.06 -13.51 9.39
C SER A 106 15.21 -13.86 7.92
N LYS A 107 14.32 -14.69 7.35
CA LYS A 107 14.31 -15.02 5.92
C LYS A 107 14.00 -13.81 5.03
N VAL A 108 13.10 -12.93 5.46
CA VAL A 108 12.81 -11.69 4.73
C VAL A 108 14.02 -10.76 4.72
N TRP A 109 14.78 -10.67 5.81
CA TRP A 109 16.02 -9.89 5.86
C TRP A 109 17.13 -10.50 5.00
N GLU A 110 17.31 -11.83 4.99
CA GLU A 110 18.24 -12.52 4.08
C GLU A 110 17.89 -12.21 2.60
N TRP A 111 16.63 -12.24 2.24
CA TRP A 111 16.14 -11.89 0.91
C TRP A 111 16.48 -10.42 0.57
N LYS A 112 16.21 -9.51 1.50
CA LYS A 112 16.52 -8.07 1.35
C LYS A 112 18.00 -7.85 1.08
N GLU A 113 18.89 -8.47 1.81
CA GLU A 113 20.35 -8.34 1.60
C GLU A 113 20.73 -8.82 0.20
N LYS A 114 20.34 -10.03 -0.17
CA LYS A 114 20.64 -10.59 -1.49
C LYS A 114 20.09 -9.76 -2.65
N SER A 115 18.83 -9.35 -2.56
CA SER A 115 18.16 -8.59 -3.64
C SER A 115 18.61 -7.14 -3.69
N GLY A 116 18.82 -6.50 -2.54
CA GLY A 116 19.32 -5.13 -2.44
C GLY A 116 20.71 -5.00 -3.04
N ASP A 117 21.63 -5.88 -2.68
CA ASP A 117 22.98 -5.89 -3.25
C ASP A 117 22.98 -6.08 -4.76
N ASN A 118 22.13 -6.98 -5.29
CA ASN A 118 21.99 -7.18 -6.71
C ASN A 118 21.51 -5.90 -7.42
N ILE A 119 20.48 -5.24 -6.90
CA ILE A 119 19.93 -3.99 -7.42
C ILE A 119 20.97 -2.87 -7.40
N THR A 120 21.65 -2.68 -6.28
CA THR A 120 22.72 -1.67 -6.14
C THR A 120 23.87 -1.92 -7.12
N ASN A 121 24.27 -3.17 -7.30
CA ASN A 121 25.30 -3.52 -8.28
C ASN A 121 24.83 -3.28 -9.72
N GLN A 122 23.57 -3.53 -10.06
CA GLN A 122 23.00 -3.22 -11.36
C GLN A 122 22.99 -1.69 -11.61
N MET A 123 22.57 -0.89 -10.62
CA MET A 123 22.60 0.57 -10.70
C MET A 123 24.03 1.09 -10.91
N LYS A 124 24.99 0.56 -10.18
CA LYS A 124 26.39 0.89 -10.36
C LYS A 124 26.90 0.53 -11.75
N SER A 125 26.51 -0.64 -12.26
CA SER A 125 26.89 -1.10 -13.61
C SER A 125 26.30 -0.23 -14.72
N LEU A 126 25.18 0.45 -14.49
CA LEU A 126 24.65 1.50 -15.39
C LEU A 126 25.51 2.78 -15.38
N GLY A 127 26.49 2.88 -14.49
CA GLY A 127 27.35 4.05 -14.36
C GLY A 127 26.69 5.24 -13.66
N MET A 128 25.67 4.99 -12.85
CA MET A 128 24.94 6.03 -12.13
C MET A 128 25.84 6.86 -11.23
N SER A 129 25.76 8.19 -11.34
CA SER A 129 26.59 9.13 -10.59
C SER A 129 26.01 9.54 -9.25
N CYS A 130 25.52 8.56 -8.49
CA CYS A 130 24.98 8.76 -7.15
C CYS A 130 26.08 8.92 -6.10
N ASP A 131 25.75 9.54 -4.99
CA ASP A 131 26.58 9.51 -3.78
C ASP A 131 26.32 8.21 -2.99
N TRP A 132 26.99 7.14 -3.36
CA TRP A 132 26.85 5.80 -2.77
C TRP A 132 27.19 5.74 -1.27
N SER A 133 27.95 6.71 -0.76
CA SER A 133 28.24 6.79 0.68
C SER A 133 27.03 7.18 1.51
N ARG A 134 25.95 7.64 0.88
CA ARG A 134 24.69 8.05 1.49
C ARG A 134 23.53 7.16 1.10
N GLU A 135 23.80 5.96 0.58
CA GLU A 135 22.75 5.00 0.25
C GLU A 135 21.81 4.76 1.44
N ARG A 136 20.51 4.73 1.16
CA ARG A 136 19.47 4.54 2.16
C ARG A 136 18.59 3.33 1.83
N PHE A 137 18.04 2.72 2.86
CA PHE A 137 17.01 1.71 2.76
C PHE A 137 15.79 2.18 3.56
N THR A 138 14.58 2.07 3.00
CA THR A 138 13.38 2.64 3.61
C THR A 138 13.05 2.12 5.02
N MET A 139 13.64 0.99 5.43
CA MET A 139 13.54 0.46 6.80
C MET A 139 14.85 0.49 7.57
N ASP A 140 15.84 1.30 7.15
CA ASP A 140 17.05 1.48 7.96
C ASP A 140 16.72 2.17 9.30
N GLU A 141 17.62 2.05 10.26
CA GLU A 141 17.42 2.58 11.62
C GLU A 141 17.11 4.09 11.62
N GLY A 142 17.82 4.87 10.79
CA GLY A 142 17.63 6.32 10.72
C GLY A 142 16.27 6.72 10.16
N LEU A 143 15.83 6.07 9.06
CA LEU A 143 14.52 6.32 8.47
C LEU A 143 13.39 5.78 9.36
N SER A 144 13.56 4.62 9.99
CA SER A 144 12.58 4.08 10.94
C SER A 144 12.34 5.03 12.10
N ARG A 145 13.41 5.62 12.65
CA ARG A 145 13.30 6.63 13.70
C ARG A 145 12.62 7.91 13.21
N ALA A 146 12.98 8.39 12.01
CA ALA A 146 12.34 9.57 11.42
C ALA A 146 10.83 9.38 11.17
N VAL A 147 10.43 8.19 10.70
CA VAL A 147 9.01 7.85 10.51
C VAL A 147 8.25 7.89 11.84
N LEU A 148 8.82 7.32 12.90
CA LEU A 148 8.18 7.36 14.23
C LEU A 148 8.05 8.78 14.77
N GLU A 149 9.09 9.60 14.64
CA GLU A 149 9.09 11.00 15.08
C GLU A 149 8.03 11.83 14.33
N VAL A 150 7.96 11.69 13.00
CA VAL A 150 6.95 12.36 12.18
C VAL A 150 5.54 11.88 12.55
N PHE A 151 5.33 10.57 12.74
CA PHE A 151 4.03 10.02 13.12
C PHE A 151 3.55 10.60 14.47
N VAL A 152 4.43 10.61 15.48
CA VAL A 152 4.11 11.17 16.80
C VAL A 152 3.80 12.66 16.70
N SER A 153 4.63 13.42 15.98
CA SER A 153 4.41 14.85 15.78
C SER A 153 3.06 15.15 15.09
N LEU A 154 2.69 14.38 14.07
CA LEU A 154 1.39 14.52 13.41
C LEU A 154 0.21 14.23 14.35
N TYR A 155 0.37 13.22 15.21
CA TYR A 155 -0.64 12.88 16.22
C TYR A 155 -0.78 13.99 17.28
N GLU A 156 0.34 14.51 17.80
CA GLU A 156 0.36 15.59 18.80
C GLU A 156 -0.20 16.92 18.26
N ASN A 157 -0.16 17.14 16.95
CA ASN A 157 -0.75 18.29 16.28
C ASN A 157 -2.19 18.04 15.77
N ASP A 158 -2.85 16.96 16.19
CA ASP A 158 -4.22 16.58 15.78
C ASP A 158 -4.41 16.43 14.26
N LEU A 159 -3.34 16.19 13.51
CA LEU A 159 -3.39 16.00 12.05
C LEU A 159 -3.75 14.56 11.64
N ILE A 160 -3.54 13.61 12.54
CA ILE A 160 -3.96 12.21 12.38
C ILE A 160 -4.71 11.74 13.62
N TYR A 161 -5.66 10.85 13.41
CA TYR A 161 -6.46 10.27 14.49
C TYR A 161 -6.81 8.80 14.18
N LYS A 162 -7.14 8.04 15.23
CA LYS A 162 -7.62 6.66 15.07
C LYS A 162 -9.11 6.67 14.75
N GLY A 163 -9.49 6.10 13.62
CA GLY A 163 -10.89 6.00 13.18
C GLY A 163 -11.20 4.63 12.58
N THR A 164 -12.49 4.37 12.40
CA THR A 164 -12.99 3.17 11.72
C THR A 164 -13.53 3.58 10.35
N ARG A 165 -13.10 2.87 9.29
CA ARG A 165 -13.57 3.09 7.92
C ARG A 165 -13.86 1.77 7.23
N MET A 166 -14.77 1.80 6.25
CA MET A 166 -14.95 0.72 5.30
C MET A 166 -13.70 0.61 4.42
N VAL A 167 -13.20 -0.62 4.25
CA VAL A 167 -12.03 -0.91 3.40
C VAL A 167 -12.34 -2.10 2.50
N ASN A 168 -11.71 -2.15 1.33
CA ASN A 168 -11.69 -3.36 0.53
C ASN A 168 -10.74 -4.37 1.21
N TRP A 169 -11.23 -5.57 1.43
CA TRP A 169 -10.51 -6.63 2.15
C TRP A 169 -10.38 -7.88 1.30
N ASP A 170 -9.15 -8.33 1.08
CA ASP A 170 -8.88 -9.62 0.45
C ASP A 170 -8.82 -10.72 1.52
N THR A 171 -9.72 -11.70 1.39
CA THR A 171 -9.86 -12.77 2.39
C THR A 171 -8.76 -13.84 2.29
N LYS A 172 -8.07 -13.94 1.15
CA LYS A 172 -6.94 -14.85 0.94
C LYS A 172 -5.66 -14.24 1.48
N LEU A 173 -5.37 -13.01 1.13
CA LEU A 173 -4.21 -12.26 1.64
C LEU A 173 -4.40 -11.83 3.09
N LYS A 174 -5.64 -11.77 3.59
CA LYS A 174 -6.00 -11.25 4.92
C LYS A 174 -5.46 -9.85 5.16
N SER A 175 -5.60 -8.99 4.15
CA SER A 175 -5.17 -7.60 4.20
C SER A 175 -6.17 -6.67 3.50
N ALA A 176 -6.12 -5.38 3.85
CA ALA A 176 -6.77 -4.34 3.06
C ALA A 176 -6.06 -4.18 1.72
N VAL A 177 -6.81 -3.88 0.68
CA VAL A 177 -6.31 -3.58 -0.67
C VAL A 177 -6.79 -2.19 -1.09
N SER A 178 -6.04 -1.53 -1.95
CA SER A 178 -6.41 -0.21 -2.48
C SER A 178 -7.57 -0.32 -3.48
N ASP A 179 -8.28 0.78 -3.69
CA ASP A 179 -9.37 0.84 -4.68
C ASP A 179 -8.89 0.54 -6.10
N LEU A 180 -7.63 0.84 -6.42
CA LEU A 180 -7.01 0.56 -7.73
C LEU A 180 -6.77 -0.94 -7.97
N GLU A 181 -6.70 -1.73 -6.90
CA GLU A 181 -6.49 -3.19 -6.95
C GLU A 181 -7.81 -3.96 -7.01
N VAL A 182 -8.96 -3.27 -6.97
CA VAL A 182 -10.29 -3.87 -7.00
C VAL A 182 -10.89 -3.74 -8.39
N SER A 183 -11.22 -4.87 -8.99
CA SER A 183 -11.97 -4.94 -10.24
C SER A 183 -13.44 -5.24 -9.96
N SER A 184 -14.34 -4.41 -10.49
CA SER A 184 -15.77 -4.65 -10.38
C SER A 184 -16.28 -5.48 -11.56
N GLU A 185 -16.92 -6.61 -11.28
CA GLU A 185 -17.50 -7.47 -12.29
C GLU A 185 -19.02 -7.55 -12.11
N THR A 186 -19.74 -7.47 -13.21
CA THR A 186 -21.20 -7.66 -13.21
C THR A 186 -21.53 -9.14 -13.14
N GLN A 187 -22.22 -9.54 -12.08
CA GLN A 187 -22.67 -10.92 -11.90
C GLN A 187 -24.19 -11.01 -11.88
N SER A 188 -24.73 -12.09 -12.46
CA SER A 188 -26.15 -12.40 -12.34
C SER A 188 -26.47 -12.89 -10.94
N GLY A 189 -27.31 -12.18 -10.22
CA GLY A 189 -27.69 -12.48 -8.83
C GLY A 189 -29.20 -12.52 -8.63
N LYS A 190 -29.61 -12.75 -7.37
CA LYS A 190 -31.00 -12.71 -6.95
C LYS A 190 -31.22 -11.61 -5.95
N LEU A 191 -32.32 -10.90 -6.05
CA LEU A 191 -32.77 -9.93 -5.05
C LEU A 191 -33.85 -10.59 -4.18
N TRP A 192 -33.54 -10.72 -2.89
CA TRP A 192 -34.44 -11.34 -1.90
C TRP A 192 -35.18 -10.26 -1.14
N THR A 193 -36.49 -10.43 -0.98
CA THR A 193 -37.31 -9.55 -0.14
C THR A 193 -37.61 -10.25 1.18
N ILE A 194 -37.18 -9.63 2.29
CA ILE A 194 -37.36 -10.14 3.66
C ILE A 194 -38.29 -9.17 4.41
N LYS A 195 -39.23 -9.71 5.14
CA LYS A 195 -40.17 -8.92 5.96
C LYS A 195 -39.67 -8.84 7.38
N TYR A 196 -39.48 -7.62 7.87
CA TYR A 196 -39.10 -7.31 9.25
C TYR A 196 -40.33 -6.76 9.99
N LYS A 197 -40.57 -7.20 11.21
CA LYS A 197 -41.74 -6.78 12.00
C LYS A 197 -41.48 -5.45 12.72
N VAL A 198 -42.39 -4.48 12.53
CA VAL A 198 -42.38 -3.16 13.20
C VAL A 198 -43.74 -2.97 13.88
N GLY A 199 -43.85 -3.28 15.16
CA GLY A 199 -45.15 -3.27 15.84
C GLY A 199 -46.13 -4.30 15.22
N GLU A 200 -47.26 -3.83 14.68
CA GLU A 200 -48.23 -4.67 14.00
C GLU A 200 -48.02 -4.74 12.46
N GLU A 201 -47.07 -3.96 11.94
CA GLU A 201 -46.77 -3.84 10.51
C GLU A 201 -45.51 -4.60 10.13
N PHE A 202 -45.26 -4.71 8.80
CA PHE A 202 -44.04 -5.30 8.26
C PHE A 202 -43.36 -4.32 7.31
N LEU A 203 -42.05 -4.14 7.52
CA LEU A 203 -41.19 -3.46 6.57
C LEU A 203 -40.49 -4.48 5.65
N SER A 204 -40.67 -4.32 4.34
CA SER A 204 -40.02 -5.17 3.36
C SER A 204 -38.65 -4.63 3.01
N ILE A 205 -37.60 -5.45 3.16
CA ILE A 205 -36.21 -5.10 2.85
C ILE A 205 -35.72 -5.98 1.72
N ALA A 206 -35.26 -5.36 0.64
CA ALA A 206 -34.67 -6.05 -0.50
C ALA A 206 -33.16 -6.16 -0.34
N THR A 207 -32.62 -7.36 -0.50
CA THR A 207 -31.18 -7.60 -0.36
C THR A 207 -30.68 -8.65 -1.34
N THR A 208 -29.48 -8.48 -1.85
CA THR A 208 -28.77 -9.50 -2.63
C THR A 208 -28.01 -10.50 -1.73
N ARG A 209 -27.87 -10.18 -0.42
CA ARG A 209 -27.10 -10.94 0.57
C ARG A 209 -27.95 -11.27 1.79
N PRO A 210 -28.89 -12.21 1.70
CA PRO A 210 -29.77 -12.57 2.80
C PRO A 210 -29.01 -13.16 4.01
N GLU A 211 -27.84 -13.77 3.79
CA GLU A 211 -27.01 -14.37 4.84
C GLU A 211 -26.49 -13.37 5.87
N THR A 212 -26.39 -12.09 5.51
CA THR A 212 -25.93 -11.05 6.43
C THR A 212 -26.98 -10.62 7.46
N LEU A 213 -28.22 -11.05 7.32
CA LEU A 213 -29.35 -10.76 8.21
C LEU A 213 -29.00 -11.02 9.70
N LEU A 214 -28.25 -12.08 9.97
CA LEU A 214 -27.88 -12.45 11.34
C LEU A 214 -26.99 -11.39 12.03
N GLY A 215 -26.28 -10.59 11.22
CA GLY A 215 -25.38 -9.52 11.69
C GLY A 215 -26.00 -8.12 11.68
N ASP A 216 -27.26 -7.96 11.27
CA ASP A 216 -27.90 -6.63 11.18
C ASP A 216 -27.93 -5.92 12.54
N THR A 217 -27.51 -4.65 12.57
CA THR A 217 -27.46 -3.81 13.77
C THR A 217 -28.46 -2.67 13.74
N ALA A 218 -28.93 -2.32 12.56
CA ALA A 218 -29.96 -1.31 12.32
C ALA A 218 -30.65 -1.58 10.98
N VAL A 219 -31.76 -0.90 10.72
CA VAL A 219 -32.35 -0.75 9.39
C VAL A 219 -32.32 0.73 9.03
N ALA A 220 -31.71 1.08 7.91
CA ALA A 220 -31.61 2.45 7.46
C ALA A 220 -32.66 2.78 6.41
N VAL A 221 -33.23 3.98 6.47
CA VAL A 221 -34.15 4.55 5.52
C VAL A 221 -33.74 5.97 5.17
N ASN A 222 -34.02 6.42 3.96
CA ASN A 222 -33.70 7.80 3.59
C ASN A 222 -34.64 8.78 4.33
N PRO A 223 -34.10 9.85 4.97
CA PRO A 223 -34.92 10.80 5.73
C PRO A 223 -35.93 11.58 4.88
N THR A 224 -35.74 11.62 3.58
CA THR A 224 -36.66 12.27 2.63
C THR A 224 -37.69 11.32 2.03
N ASP A 225 -37.66 10.04 2.41
CA ASP A 225 -38.64 9.05 1.91
C ASP A 225 -39.92 9.08 2.76
N GLU A 226 -40.95 9.66 2.23
CA GLU A 226 -42.27 9.79 2.94
C GLU A 226 -42.88 8.45 3.28
N ARG A 227 -42.52 7.37 2.61
CA ARG A 227 -43.04 6.02 2.91
C ARG A 227 -42.60 5.52 4.29
N TYR A 228 -41.39 5.91 4.72
CA TYR A 228 -40.75 5.35 5.91
C TYR A 228 -40.35 6.37 6.97
N LYS A 229 -40.47 7.65 6.68
CA LYS A 229 -40.13 8.74 7.59
C LYS A 229 -40.76 8.60 8.98
N HIS A 230 -42.00 8.13 9.04
CA HIS A 230 -42.77 7.91 10.28
C HIS A 230 -42.27 6.71 11.12
N LEU A 231 -41.39 5.89 10.54
CA LEU A 231 -40.79 4.72 11.22
C LEU A 231 -39.42 5.02 11.84
N ILE A 232 -38.80 6.14 11.50
CA ILE A 232 -37.47 6.51 12.02
C ILE A 232 -37.51 6.57 13.55
N GLY A 233 -36.54 5.93 14.19
CA GLY A 233 -36.42 5.80 15.65
C GLY A 233 -37.24 4.66 16.25
N LYS A 234 -38.17 4.05 15.52
CA LYS A 234 -38.90 2.87 15.99
C LYS A 234 -38.01 1.64 16.07
N THR A 235 -38.47 0.67 16.84
CA THR A 235 -37.82 -0.63 16.97
C THR A 235 -38.38 -1.59 15.93
N ILE A 236 -37.48 -2.33 15.26
CA ILE A 236 -37.81 -3.34 14.26
C ILE A 236 -37.16 -4.67 14.66
N GLN A 237 -37.87 -5.76 14.48
CA GLN A 237 -37.39 -7.08 14.85
C GLN A 237 -36.76 -7.79 13.65
N ILE A 238 -35.52 -8.23 13.81
CA ILE A 238 -34.83 -9.06 12.81
C ILE A 238 -35.45 -10.46 12.82
N PRO A 239 -35.96 -10.94 11.69
CA PRO A 239 -36.51 -12.30 11.61
C PRO A 239 -35.43 -13.35 11.87
N VAL A 240 -35.85 -14.57 12.22
CA VAL A 240 -35.01 -15.72 12.57
C VAL A 240 -34.33 -15.59 13.94
N VAL A 241 -33.59 -14.49 14.20
CA VAL A 241 -32.88 -14.27 15.48
C VAL A 241 -33.75 -13.56 16.52
N ASN A 242 -34.88 -12.99 16.12
CA ASN A 242 -35.82 -12.25 16.99
C ASN A 242 -35.16 -11.14 17.81
N ARG A 243 -34.12 -10.51 17.23
CA ARG A 243 -33.40 -9.41 17.88
C ARG A 243 -34.00 -8.08 17.47
N ASP A 244 -34.17 -7.19 18.42
CA ASP A 244 -34.66 -5.84 18.19
C ASP A 244 -33.51 -4.89 17.82
N VAL A 245 -33.69 -4.11 16.75
CA VAL A 245 -32.76 -3.06 16.31
C VAL A 245 -33.53 -1.77 16.02
N LYS A 246 -32.84 -0.68 15.79
CA LYS A 246 -33.46 0.62 15.48
C LYS A 246 -33.57 0.85 13.97
N ILE A 247 -34.64 1.56 13.58
CA ILE A 247 -34.73 2.17 12.24
C ILE A 247 -34.06 3.53 12.35
N ILE A 248 -33.02 3.75 11.54
CA ILE A 248 -32.22 4.97 11.49
C ILE A 248 -32.45 5.74 10.19
N ALA A 249 -32.18 7.03 10.22
CA ALA A 249 -32.17 7.86 9.02
C ALA A 249 -30.75 7.93 8.46
N ASP A 250 -30.59 7.69 7.16
CA ASP A 250 -29.31 7.81 6.48
C ASP A 250 -29.53 8.24 5.02
N GLU A 251 -28.90 9.34 4.63
CA GLU A 251 -28.97 9.88 3.26
C GLU A 251 -28.30 8.98 2.22
N TYR A 252 -27.42 8.06 2.65
CA TYR A 252 -26.80 7.04 1.81
C TYR A 252 -27.83 6.10 1.17
N VAL A 253 -29.00 5.93 1.78
CA VAL A 253 -30.04 5.02 1.28
C VAL A 253 -30.67 5.58 0.01
N ASP A 254 -30.51 4.85 -1.09
CA ASP A 254 -31.22 5.14 -2.35
C ASP A 254 -32.67 4.67 -2.22
N LYS A 255 -33.60 5.63 -2.18
CA LYS A 255 -35.05 5.37 -2.05
C LYS A 255 -35.68 4.69 -3.26
N ASP A 256 -35.02 4.76 -4.42
CA ASP A 256 -35.53 4.22 -5.69
C ASP A 256 -34.95 2.83 -5.99
N PHE A 257 -33.98 2.37 -5.20
CA PHE A 257 -33.37 1.04 -5.33
C PHE A 257 -34.05 0.01 -4.41
N GLY A 258 -34.49 -1.11 -4.98
CA GLY A 258 -35.09 -2.22 -4.24
C GLY A 258 -36.36 -1.81 -3.50
N SER A 259 -36.34 -1.91 -2.17
CA SER A 259 -37.46 -1.45 -1.29
C SER A 259 -37.26 -0.02 -0.77
N GLY A 260 -36.12 0.62 -1.03
CA GLY A 260 -35.78 1.89 -0.40
C GLY A 260 -35.35 1.78 1.09
N CYS A 261 -35.03 0.57 1.53
CA CYS A 261 -34.55 0.30 2.88
C CYS A 261 -33.29 -0.56 2.82
N VAL A 262 -32.35 -0.29 3.70
CA VAL A 262 -31.08 -1.04 3.81
C VAL A 262 -30.94 -1.63 5.21
N LYS A 263 -30.47 -2.87 5.27
CA LYS A 263 -30.24 -3.59 6.54
C LYS A 263 -28.77 -3.60 6.89
#